data_e7be0c1ea3434b77c80d04fd9dd75550
#
_entry.id   e7be0c1ea3434b77c80d04fd9dd75550
#
_cell.length_a   1.000
_cell.length_b   1.000
_cell.length_c   1.000
_cell.angle_alpha   90.00
_cell.angle_beta   90.00
_cell.angle_gamma   90.00
#
_symmetry.space_group_name_H-M   'P 1'
#
loop_
_entity.id
_entity.type
_entity.pdbx_description
1 polymer ?
#
loop_
_entity_poly.entity_id
_entity_poly.type
_entity_poly.pdbx_seq_one_letter_code
_entity_poly.pdbx_strand_id
1 'polypeptide(L)'
;MSDKEIVFQAINKYAKDLASNLFHFNSVASQAVITYVVKNMEDKYGKYLDIFTDVHGNINLELLANAVKAEMKEESADGFVVNILNKPVRFGEDDVNQLVEIFKTFKQNN
;
A
#
# COMPACT_ATOMS: atom_id res chain seq x y z
N MET A 1 -14.80 6.90 10.71
CA MET A 1 -14.14 6.47 9.47
C MET A 1 -13.99 4.96 9.45
N SER A 2 -14.35 4.30 8.35
CA SER A 2 -14.22 2.85 8.25
C SER A 2 -12.75 2.42 8.14
N ASP A 3 -12.46 1.18 8.52
CA ASP A 3 -11.11 0.65 8.37
C ASP A 3 -10.66 0.65 6.92
N LYS A 4 -11.58 0.40 5.97
CA LYS A 4 -11.28 0.44 4.54
C LYS A 4 -10.80 1.83 4.10
N GLU A 5 -11.47 2.88 4.57
CA GLU A 5 -11.04 4.26 4.31
C GLU A 5 -9.67 4.55 4.90
N ILE A 6 -9.39 4.03 6.10
CA ILE A 6 -8.08 4.19 6.74
C ILE A 6 -6.98 3.48 5.94
N VAL A 7 -7.27 2.30 5.39
CA VAL A 7 -6.33 1.60 4.51
C VAL A 7 -5.99 2.46 3.28
N PHE A 8 -6.99 3.04 2.63
CA PHE A 8 -6.75 3.90 1.47
C PHE A 8 -5.96 5.16 1.84
N GLN A 9 -6.22 5.74 3.00
CA GLN A 9 -5.43 6.86 3.48
C GLN A 9 -3.98 6.46 3.74
N ALA A 10 -3.75 5.27 4.31
CA ALA A 10 -2.40 4.75 4.55
C ALA A 10 -1.65 4.55 3.23
N ILE A 11 -2.30 3.97 2.22
CA ILE A 11 -1.72 3.78 0.89
C ILE A 11 -1.38 5.13 0.26
N ASN A 12 -2.26 6.11 0.36
CA ASN A 12 -2.00 7.46 -0.16
C ASN A 12 -0.79 8.11 0.52
N LYS A 13 -0.70 7.99 1.83
CA LYS A 13 0.44 8.52 2.59
C LYS A 13 1.75 7.86 2.16
N TYR A 14 1.74 6.53 2.05
CA TYR A 14 2.89 5.76 1.57
C TYR A 14 3.30 6.20 0.17
N ALA A 15 2.34 6.34 -0.74
CA ALA A 15 2.61 6.75 -2.12
C ALA A 15 3.18 8.17 -2.20
N LYS A 16 2.69 9.09 -1.37
CA LYS A 16 3.22 10.45 -1.31
C LYS A 16 4.65 10.48 -0.82
N ASP A 17 4.98 9.69 0.20
CA ASP A 17 6.34 9.60 0.73
C ASP A 17 7.28 9.00 -0.31
N LEU A 18 6.84 7.96 -1.02
CA LEU A 18 7.60 7.35 -2.10
C LEU A 18 7.86 8.34 -3.23
N ALA A 19 6.83 9.07 -3.65
CA ALA A 19 6.95 10.06 -4.71
C ALA A 19 7.92 11.18 -4.33
N SER A 20 7.86 11.65 -3.09
CA SER A 20 8.78 12.66 -2.58
C SER A 20 10.23 12.18 -2.63
N ASN A 21 10.48 10.92 -2.26
CA ASN A 21 11.82 10.34 -2.29
C ASN A 21 12.36 10.13 -3.70
N LEU A 22 11.49 9.78 -4.66
CA LEU A 22 11.92 9.47 -6.03
C LEU A 22 12.05 10.71 -6.92
N PHE A 23 11.16 11.67 -6.76
CA PHE A 23 11.03 12.81 -7.68
C PHE A 23 11.15 14.16 -6.98
N HIS A 24 11.48 14.16 -5.71
CA HIS A 24 11.65 15.35 -4.90
C HIS A 24 10.40 16.26 -4.97
N PHE A 25 10.51 17.47 -5.44
CA PHE A 25 9.39 18.43 -5.44
C PHE A 25 8.68 18.58 -6.78
N ASN A 26 8.87 17.64 -7.71
CA ASN A 26 8.16 17.67 -8.98
C ASN A 26 6.71 17.20 -8.76
N SER A 27 5.77 18.14 -8.70
CA SER A 27 4.38 17.85 -8.36
C SER A 27 3.65 16.99 -9.42
N VAL A 28 3.98 17.19 -10.70
CA VAL A 28 3.36 16.42 -11.79
C VAL A 28 3.82 14.95 -11.72
N ALA A 29 5.12 14.73 -11.61
CA ALA A 29 5.68 13.38 -11.50
C ALA A 29 5.21 12.71 -10.22
N SER A 30 5.16 13.44 -9.10
CA SER A 30 4.67 12.91 -7.83
C SER A 30 3.23 12.45 -7.90
N GLN A 31 2.36 13.22 -8.56
CA GLN A 31 0.95 12.83 -8.72
C GLN A 31 0.81 11.58 -9.58
N ALA A 32 1.61 11.44 -10.63
CA ALA A 32 1.63 10.25 -11.47
C ALA A 32 2.05 9.01 -10.66
N VAL A 33 3.04 9.13 -9.81
CA VAL A 33 3.49 8.05 -8.92
C VAL A 33 2.38 7.65 -7.96
N ILE A 34 1.74 8.62 -7.31
CA ILE A 34 0.66 8.35 -6.36
C ILE A 34 -0.47 7.57 -7.04
N THR A 35 -0.94 8.06 -8.19
CA THR A 35 -2.00 7.40 -8.95
C THR A 35 -1.61 5.97 -9.34
N TYR A 36 -0.40 5.79 -9.83
CA TYR A 36 0.11 4.50 -10.27
C TYR A 36 0.22 3.49 -9.11
N VAL A 37 0.79 3.91 -7.99
CA VAL A 37 0.96 3.05 -6.81
C VAL A 37 -0.39 2.62 -6.25
N VAL A 38 -1.31 3.57 -6.06
CA VAL A 38 -2.64 3.28 -5.53
C VAL A 38 -3.37 2.29 -6.42
N LYS A 39 -3.37 2.53 -7.74
CA LYS A 39 -4.03 1.64 -8.69
C LYS A 39 -3.44 0.23 -8.68
N ASN A 40 -2.12 0.12 -8.68
CA ASN A 40 -1.46 -1.19 -8.66
C ASN A 40 -1.79 -1.97 -7.40
N MET A 41 -1.80 -1.31 -6.24
CA MET A 41 -2.16 -1.99 -4.98
C MET A 41 -3.61 -2.42 -4.97
N GLU A 42 -4.53 -1.60 -5.48
CA GLU A 42 -5.93 -1.98 -5.60
C GLU A 42 -6.11 -3.19 -6.53
N ASP A 43 -5.47 -3.16 -7.69
CA ASP A 43 -5.60 -4.23 -8.70
C ASP A 43 -5.05 -5.56 -8.19
N LYS A 44 -3.93 -5.52 -7.48
CA LYS A 44 -3.27 -6.74 -7.00
C LYS A 44 -3.87 -7.28 -5.69
N TYR A 45 -4.16 -6.40 -4.75
CA TYR A 45 -4.46 -6.79 -3.37
C TYR A 45 -5.84 -6.36 -2.88
N GLY A 46 -6.61 -5.62 -3.69
CA GLY A 46 -7.94 -5.15 -3.29
C GLY A 46 -8.88 -6.27 -2.88
N LYS A 47 -8.75 -7.46 -3.50
CA LYS A 47 -9.54 -8.64 -3.15
C LYS A 47 -9.41 -9.05 -1.68
N TYR A 48 -8.25 -8.83 -1.08
CA TYR A 48 -8.02 -9.19 0.32
C TYR A 48 -8.73 -8.25 1.30
N LEU A 49 -8.99 -7.01 0.90
CA LEU A 49 -9.78 -6.10 1.72
C LEU A 49 -11.16 -6.68 1.98
N ASP A 50 -11.80 -7.19 0.93
CA ASP A 50 -13.14 -7.77 1.06
C ASP A 50 -13.11 -9.06 1.89
N ILE A 51 -12.09 -9.90 1.68
CA ILE A 51 -11.96 -11.17 2.39
C ILE A 51 -11.78 -10.96 3.90
N PHE A 52 -10.97 -9.98 4.29
CA PHE A 52 -10.60 -9.78 5.70
C PHE A 52 -11.36 -8.65 6.39
N THR A 53 -12.40 -8.13 5.77
CA THR A 53 -13.32 -7.16 6.39
C THR A 53 -14.53 -7.90 6.93
N ASP A 54 -14.82 -7.72 8.21
CA ASP A 54 -15.97 -8.38 8.86
C ASP A 54 -17.29 -7.63 8.58
N VAL A 55 -18.38 -8.15 9.12
CA VAL A 55 -19.72 -7.56 8.92
C VAL A 55 -19.87 -6.18 9.53
N HIS A 56 -19.00 -5.80 10.45
CA HIS A 56 -18.99 -4.49 11.10
C HIS A 56 -18.05 -3.49 10.42
N GLY A 57 -17.41 -3.89 9.32
CA GLY A 57 -16.46 -3.03 8.60
C GLY A 57 -15.06 -2.99 9.20
N ASN A 58 -14.76 -3.87 10.14
CA ASN A 58 -13.42 -3.97 10.75
C ASN A 58 -12.54 -4.90 9.95
N ILE A 59 -11.28 -4.49 9.72
CA ILE A 59 -10.32 -5.29 8.97
C ILE A 59 -9.41 -6.04 9.95
N ASN A 60 -9.23 -7.35 9.71
CA ASN A 60 -8.20 -8.10 10.40
C ASN A 60 -6.87 -7.80 9.72
N LEU A 61 -6.17 -6.78 10.25
CA LEU A 61 -4.97 -6.24 9.63
C LEU A 61 -3.84 -7.26 9.54
N GLU A 62 -3.68 -8.09 10.58
CA GLU A 62 -2.63 -9.12 10.60
C GLU A 62 -2.83 -10.14 9.49
N LEU A 63 -4.05 -10.66 9.33
CA LEU A 63 -4.35 -11.62 8.27
C LEU A 63 -4.22 -11.00 6.89
N LEU A 64 -4.68 -9.76 6.73
CA LEU A 64 -4.55 -9.02 5.47
C LEU A 64 -3.07 -8.86 5.09
N ALA A 65 -2.25 -8.40 6.02
CA ALA A 65 -0.82 -8.19 5.78
C ALA A 65 -0.11 -9.51 5.45
N ASN A 66 -0.44 -10.58 6.16
CA ASN A 66 0.16 -11.90 5.90
C ASN A 66 -0.22 -12.43 4.52
N ALA A 67 -1.46 -12.24 4.09
CA ALA A 67 -1.91 -12.67 2.76
C ALA A 67 -1.18 -11.91 1.65
N VAL A 68 -1.03 -10.60 1.81
CA VAL A 68 -0.30 -9.76 0.84
C VAL A 68 1.17 -10.18 0.76
N LYS A 69 1.82 -10.38 1.91
CA LYS A 69 3.21 -10.82 1.95
C LYS A 69 3.41 -12.19 1.30
N ALA A 70 2.48 -13.12 1.52
CA ALA A 70 2.53 -14.45 0.91
C ALA A 70 2.44 -14.38 -0.61
N GLU A 71 1.53 -13.54 -1.14
CA GLU A 71 1.40 -13.35 -2.59
C GLU A 71 2.65 -12.72 -3.18
N MET A 72 3.25 -11.75 -2.50
CA MET A 72 4.50 -11.13 -2.94
C MET A 72 5.63 -12.15 -3.05
N LYS A 73 5.74 -13.07 -2.10
CA LYS A 73 6.76 -14.12 -2.12
C LYS A 73 6.56 -15.12 -3.25
N GLU A 74 5.32 -15.40 -3.63
CA GLU A 74 5.03 -16.27 -4.77
C GLU A 74 5.49 -15.65 -6.08
N GLU A 75 5.40 -14.30 -6.22
CA GLU A 75 5.87 -13.61 -7.42
C GLU A 75 7.39 -13.53 -7.47
N SER A 76 8.03 -13.23 -6.33
CA SER A 76 9.48 -13.08 -6.23
C SER A 76 9.92 -13.17 -4.78
N ALA A 77 11.05 -13.85 -4.53
CA ALA A 77 11.62 -13.98 -3.19
C ALA A 77 11.90 -12.62 -2.52
N ASP A 78 12.24 -11.60 -3.31
CA ASP A 78 12.62 -10.27 -2.83
C ASP A 78 11.54 -9.22 -3.01
N GLY A 79 10.30 -9.63 -3.30
CA GLY A 79 9.24 -8.71 -3.68
C GLY A 79 9.18 -8.53 -5.20
N PHE A 80 8.38 -7.57 -5.66
CA PHE A 80 8.26 -7.31 -7.09
C PHE A 80 8.78 -5.90 -7.44
N VAL A 81 9.22 -5.74 -8.68
CA VAL A 81 9.74 -4.47 -9.18
C VAL A 81 8.77 -3.89 -10.20
N VAL A 82 8.47 -2.61 -10.04
CA VAL A 82 7.62 -1.86 -10.97
C VAL A 82 8.42 -0.68 -11.48
N ASN A 83 8.39 -0.45 -12.80
CA ASN A 83 9.01 0.72 -13.39
C ASN A 83 8.04 1.89 -13.33
N ILE A 84 8.41 2.93 -12.59
CA ILE A 84 7.60 4.14 -12.44
C ILE A 84 8.38 5.28 -13.06
N LEU A 85 7.90 5.80 -14.19
CA LEU A 85 8.56 6.87 -14.94
C LEU A 85 10.05 6.57 -15.17
N ASN A 86 10.32 5.34 -15.64
CA ASN A 86 11.68 4.82 -15.95
C ASN A 86 12.57 4.61 -14.71
N LYS A 87 12.01 4.65 -13.52
CA LYS A 87 12.75 4.28 -12.30
C LYS A 87 12.23 2.95 -11.78
N PRO A 88 13.12 1.96 -11.53
CA PRO A 88 12.70 0.70 -10.92
C PRO A 88 12.42 0.93 -9.44
N VAL A 89 11.24 0.50 -9.01
CA VAL A 89 10.81 0.60 -7.61
C VAL A 89 10.46 -0.80 -7.13
N ARG A 90 11.07 -1.22 -6.02
CA ARG A 90 10.82 -2.54 -5.44
C ARG A 90 9.81 -2.43 -4.31
N PHE A 91 8.83 -3.33 -4.33
CA PHE A 91 7.84 -3.50 -3.28
C PHE A 91 8.02 -4.87 -2.65
N GLY A 92 8.18 -4.92 -1.34
CA GLY A 92 8.38 -6.16 -0.61
C GLY A 92 7.76 -6.13 0.78
N GLU A 93 8.16 -7.08 1.63
CA GLU A 93 7.60 -7.19 2.99
C GLU A 93 7.78 -5.93 3.82
N ASP A 94 8.91 -5.23 3.67
CA ASP A 94 9.18 -4.00 4.42
C ASP A 94 8.16 -2.91 4.09
N ASP A 95 7.70 -2.86 2.85
CA ASP A 95 6.69 -1.90 2.42
C ASP A 95 5.33 -2.22 3.04
N VAL A 96 4.99 -3.51 3.13
CA VAL A 96 3.76 -3.94 3.82
C VAL A 96 3.83 -3.57 5.29
N ASN A 97 4.97 -3.79 5.94
CA ASN A 97 5.15 -3.43 7.34
C ASN A 97 5.03 -1.92 7.57
N GLN A 98 5.56 -1.11 6.67
CA GLN A 98 5.39 0.34 6.69
C GLN A 98 3.91 0.75 6.59
N LEU A 99 3.18 0.15 5.66
CA LEU A 99 1.75 0.40 5.49
C LEU A 99 0.95 0.03 6.74
N VAL A 100 1.28 -1.08 7.38
CA VAL A 100 0.66 -1.52 8.64
C VAL A 100 0.87 -0.46 9.73
N GLU A 101 2.08 0.06 9.86
CA GLU A 101 2.38 1.09 10.86
C GLU A 101 1.64 2.41 10.57
N ILE A 102 1.56 2.81 9.32
CA ILE A 102 0.79 4.00 8.93
C ILE A 102 -0.70 3.81 9.26
N PHE A 103 -1.25 2.64 8.94
CA PHE A 103 -2.64 2.31 9.27
C PHE A 103 -2.90 2.42 10.77
N LYS A 104 -2.03 1.82 11.58
CA LYS A 104 -2.17 1.85 13.04
C LYS A 104 -2.14 3.29 13.58
N THR A 105 -1.24 4.11 13.05
CA THR A 105 -1.13 5.51 13.43
C THR A 105 -2.41 6.28 13.09
N PHE A 106 -2.93 6.11 11.88
CA PHE A 106 -4.17 6.76 11.47
C PHE A 106 -5.37 6.30 12.29
N LYS A 107 -5.43 5.01 12.60
CA LYS A 107 -6.53 4.45 13.39
C LYS A 107 -6.53 5.00 14.82
N GLN A 108 -5.35 5.16 15.43
CA GLN A 108 -5.24 5.75 16.77
C GLN A 108 -5.69 7.20 16.81
N ASN A 109 -5.53 7.94 15.72
CA ASN A 109 -5.88 9.35 15.63
C ASN A 109 -7.34 9.58 15.21
N ASN A 110 -8.07 8.52 14.97
CA ASN A 110 -9.49 8.56 14.71
C ASN A 110 -10.25 7.98 15.91
#